data_411b25b16b0846a33d12dc103463a546
#
_entry.id   411b25b16b0846a33d12dc103463a546
#
_cell.length_a   1.000
_cell.length_b   1.000
_cell.length_c   1.000
_cell.angle_alpha   90.00
_cell.angle_beta   90.00
_cell.angle_gamma   90.00
#
_symmetry.space_group_name_H-M   'P 1'
#
loop_
_entity.id
_entity.type
_entity.pdbx_description
1 polymer ?
#
loop_
_entity_poly.entity_id
_entity_poly.type
_entity_poly.pdbx_seq_one_letter_code
_entity_poly.pdbx_strand_id
1 'polypeptide(L)'
;MMVFYTQMKNLNYNKLNGLIPAIIQDAKTNQVLMLGFMNAEALKKTQEEGKVTFFSRTKNRLWTKGETSGNFLNVVSIKEDCDEDTLLIKVNPVGEVCHTGSDTCFQEVNRDDAFLYDLERVILDRKNKPHTKSYTASLFKKGINKIAQKVGEEAVEVVIEAKDDNRDLFLNEAADLLYHLEVLLVAKGVKLQEVVEILRNRHE
;
A
#
# COMPACT_ATOMS: atom_id res chain seq x y z
N MET A 1 11.67 14.02 0.30
CA MET A 1 11.32 12.66 0.75
C MET A 1 12.55 11.81 0.54
N MET A 2 13.17 11.26 1.59
CA MET A 2 14.38 10.43 1.48
C MET A 2 13.99 9.10 0.79
N VAL A 3 14.54 8.83 -0.36
CA VAL A 3 14.38 7.53 -1.04
C VAL A 3 15.34 6.56 -0.37
N PHE A 4 14.82 5.49 0.21
CA PHE A 4 15.65 4.47 0.86
C PHE A 4 16.20 3.51 -0.19
N TYR A 5 17.46 3.67 -0.55
CA TYR A 5 18.21 2.67 -1.30
C TYR A 5 18.93 1.75 -0.32
N THR A 6 18.61 0.47 -0.33
CA THR A 6 19.53 -0.54 0.24
C THR A 6 20.81 -0.48 -0.61
N GLN A 7 22.00 -0.51 0.00
CA GLN A 7 23.24 -0.65 -0.77
C GLN A 7 23.20 -1.99 -1.51
N MET A 8 22.81 -1.95 -2.78
CA MET A 8 22.80 -3.12 -3.65
C MET A 8 24.26 -3.43 -4.01
N LYS A 9 24.78 -4.56 -3.50
CA LYS A 9 26.20 -4.85 -3.54
C LYS A 9 26.66 -5.58 -4.78
N ASN A 10 25.89 -6.51 -5.35
CA ASN A 10 26.37 -7.36 -6.45
C ASN A 10 25.23 -7.97 -7.28
N LEU A 11 24.42 -7.15 -7.96
CA LEU A 11 23.36 -7.68 -8.82
C LEU A 11 23.91 -8.58 -9.93
N ASN A 12 23.34 -9.76 -10.07
CA ASN A 12 23.75 -10.76 -11.04
C ASN A 12 23.08 -10.57 -12.41
N TYR A 13 23.66 -9.75 -13.25
CA TYR A 13 23.19 -9.50 -14.62
C TYR A 13 23.47 -10.66 -15.59
N ASN A 14 24.23 -11.68 -15.19
CA ASN A 14 24.71 -12.72 -16.13
C ASN A 14 23.62 -13.70 -16.56
N LYS A 15 22.59 -13.93 -15.70
CA LYS A 15 21.52 -14.90 -15.99
C LYS A 15 20.66 -14.52 -17.19
N LEU A 16 20.53 -13.23 -17.53
CA LEU A 16 19.68 -12.72 -18.61
C LEU A 16 20.40 -11.77 -19.55
N ASN A 17 21.61 -12.14 -19.98
CA ASN A 17 22.38 -11.38 -20.97
C ASN A 17 22.54 -9.89 -20.65
N GLY A 18 22.88 -9.54 -19.43
CA GLY A 18 23.09 -8.17 -18.99
C GLY A 18 21.82 -7.46 -18.50
N LEU A 19 20.71 -8.16 -18.35
CA LEU A 19 19.45 -7.62 -17.85
C LEU A 19 19.02 -8.26 -16.54
N ILE A 20 18.23 -7.52 -15.76
CA ILE A 20 17.55 -7.98 -14.56
C ILE A 20 16.07 -7.66 -14.69
N PRO A 21 15.15 -8.59 -14.38
CA PRO A 21 13.73 -8.27 -14.25
C PRO A 21 13.50 -7.32 -13.06
N ALA A 22 12.63 -6.36 -13.26
CA ALA A 22 12.18 -5.44 -12.23
C ALA A 22 10.67 -5.51 -12.08
N ILE A 23 10.21 -6.02 -10.94
CA ILE A 23 8.81 -6.03 -10.53
C ILE A 23 8.48 -4.67 -9.97
N ILE A 24 7.50 -4.00 -10.56
CA ILE A 24 7.04 -2.70 -10.10
C ILE A 24 5.77 -2.89 -9.29
N GLN A 25 5.79 -2.42 -8.06
CA GLN A 25 4.70 -2.55 -7.09
C GLN A 25 4.30 -1.17 -6.57
N ASP A 26 3.01 -0.91 -6.45
CA ASP A 26 2.53 0.29 -5.77
C ASP A 26 2.93 0.26 -4.29
N ALA A 27 3.46 1.37 -3.78
CA ALA A 27 3.95 1.44 -2.42
C ALA A 27 2.83 1.49 -1.36
N LYS A 28 1.62 1.89 -1.75
CA LYS A 28 0.45 2.00 -0.87
C LYS A 28 -0.38 0.74 -0.89
N THR A 29 -0.77 0.30 -2.08
CA THR A 29 -1.72 -0.81 -2.26
C THR A 29 -1.05 -2.18 -2.25
N ASN A 30 0.29 -2.22 -2.45
CA ASN A 30 1.07 -3.44 -2.71
C ASN A 30 0.64 -4.19 -3.99
N GLN A 31 -0.18 -3.57 -4.86
CA GLN A 31 -0.55 -4.12 -6.16
C GLN A 31 0.68 -4.18 -7.08
N VAL A 32 0.88 -5.30 -7.76
CA VAL A 32 1.89 -5.40 -8.83
C VAL A 32 1.36 -4.66 -10.06
N LEU A 33 2.10 -3.64 -10.49
CA LEU A 33 1.70 -2.74 -11.57
C LEU A 33 2.18 -3.23 -12.94
N MET A 34 3.43 -3.64 -13.02
CA MET A 34 4.06 -4.14 -14.24
C MET A 34 5.37 -4.86 -13.95
N LEU A 35 5.91 -5.52 -14.97
CA LEU A 35 7.27 -6.02 -15.00
C LEU A 35 8.01 -5.37 -16.18
N GLY A 36 9.24 -4.96 -15.94
CA GLY A 36 10.17 -4.51 -16.97
C GLY A 36 11.56 -5.10 -16.78
N PHE A 37 12.50 -4.72 -17.66
CA PHE A 37 13.88 -5.17 -17.58
C PHE A 37 14.82 -3.98 -17.44
N MET A 38 15.85 -4.13 -16.64
CA MET A 38 16.87 -3.12 -16.41
C MET A 38 18.28 -3.69 -16.69
N ASN A 39 19.11 -2.90 -17.33
CA ASN A 39 20.56 -3.06 -17.28
C ASN A 39 21.16 -2.17 -16.17
N ALA A 40 22.45 -2.23 -15.94
CA ALA A 40 23.11 -1.42 -14.91
C ALA A 40 22.90 0.09 -15.11
N GLU A 41 22.86 0.55 -16.36
CA GLU A 41 22.66 1.97 -16.70
C GLU A 41 21.21 2.42 -16.42
N ALA A 42 20.20 1.58 -16.73
CA ALA A 42 18.80 1.84 -16.41
C ALA A 42 18.57 1.95 -14.89
N LEU A 43 19.17 1.05 -14.12
CA LEU A 43 19.09 1.08 -12.67
C LEU A 43 19.76 2.34 -12.10
N LYS A 44 20.97 2.65 -12.54
CA LYS A 44 21.68 3.87 -12.13
C LYS A 44 20.82 5.12 -12.39
N LYS A 45 20.29 5.25 -13.60
CA LYS A 45 19.40 6.36 -13.96
C LYS A 45 18.13 6.41 -13.08
N THR A 46 17.52 5.26 -12.80
CA THR A 46 16.37 5.16 -11.89
C THR A 46 16.71 5.70 -10.50
N GLN A 47 17.90 5.38 -9.97
CA GLN A 47 18.35 5.85 -8.66
C GLN A 47 18.66 7.36 -8.65
N GLU A 48 19.27 7.87 -9.71
CA GLU A 48 19.64 9.28 -9.82
C GLU A 48 18.42 10.19 -10.00
N GLU A 49 17.45 9.78 -10.84
CA GLU A 49 16.27 10.60 -11.19
C GLU A 49 15.05 10.33 -10.30
N GLY A 50 15.05 9.25 -9.52
CA GLY A 50 13.89 8.83 -8.70
C GLY A 50 12.68 8.41 -9.52
N LYS A 51 12.85 8.13 -10.82
CA LYS A 51 11.81 7.67 -11.74
C LYS A 51 12.23 6.36 -12.39
N VAL A 52 11.30 5.42 -12.50
CA VAL A 52 11.63 4.10 -13.07
C VAL A 52 12.03 4.20 -14.53
N THR A 53 13.24 3.79 -14.84
CA THR A 53 13.80 3.68 -16.19
C THR A 53 14.11 2.22 -16.49
N PHE A 54 13.64 1.72 -17.62
CA PHE A 54 13.88 0.37 -18.11
C PHE A 54 14.84 0.36 -19.29
N PHE A 55 15.33 -0.83 -19.62
CA PHE A 55 15.97 -1.11 -20.89
C PHE A 55 14.97 -1.79 -21.84
N SER A 56 14.66 -1.12 -22.93
CA SER A 56 13.76 -1.66 -23.97
C SER A 56 14.49 -2.69 -24.81
N ARG A 57 14.13 -3.98 -24.68
CA ARG A 57 14.74 -5.08 -25.45
C ARG A 57 14.47 -4.98 -26.95
N THR A 58 13.32 -4.43 -27.35
CA THR A 58 12.95 -4.28 -28.76
C THR A 58 13.56 -3.06 -29.42
N LYS A 59 13.70 -1.95 -28.69
CA LYS A 59 14.26 -0.69 -29.21
C LYS A 59 15.74 -0.52 -28.86
N ASN A 60 16.32 -1.41 -28.08
CA ASN A 60 17.71 -1.39 -27.63
C ASN A 60 18.14 -0.03 -27.07
N ARG A 61 17.29 0.55 -26.20
CA ARG A 61 17.55 1.85 -25.56
C ARG A 61 16.99 1.92 -24.15
N LEU A 62 17.46 2.88 -23.38
CA LEU A 62 16.79 3.26 -22.13
C LEU A 62 15.42 3.88 -22.41
N TRP A 63 14.50 3.61 -21.51
CA TRP A 63 13.14 4.12 -21.55
C TRP A 63 12.62 4.43 -20.15
N THR A 64 12.41 5.71 -19.85
CA THR A 64 11.78 6.12 -18.59
C THR A 64 10.27 5.98 -18.70
N LYS A 65 9.67 5.20 -17.82
CA LYS A 65 8.22 5.02 -17.81
C LYS A 65 7.53 6.35 -17.56
N GLY A 66 6.63 6.71 -18.46
CA GLY A 66 5.95 8.00 -18.43
C GLY A 66 6.61 9.09 -19.28
N GLU A 67 7.74 8.83 -19.97
CA GLU A 67 8.45 9.83 -20.79
C GLU A 67 7.56 10.46 -21.89
N THR A 68 6.51 9.75 -22.33
CA THR A 68 5.56 10.25 -23.34
C THR A 68 4.21 10.64 -22.74
N SER A 69 3.69 9.84 -21.78
CA SER A 69 2.34 10.03 -21.22
C SER A 69 2.29 11.00 -20.03
N GLY A 70 3.42 11.31 -19.40
CA GLY A 70 3.47 12.02 -18.12
C GLY A 70 3.18 11.13 -16.90
N ASN A 71 2.72 9.89 -17.07
CA ASN A 71 2.40 8.96 -16.01
C ASN A 71 3.69 8.27 -15.49
N PHE A 72 4.48 9.03 -14.76
CA PHE A 72 5.73 8.55 -14.17
C PHE A 72 5.50 7.62 -12.99
N LEU A 73 6.46 6.73 -12.76
CA LEU A 73 6.55 5.88 -11.59
C LEU A 73 7.63 6.43 -10.65
N ASN A 74 7.23 7.15 -9.62
CA ASN A 74 8.14 7.77 -8.66
C ASN A 74 8.61 6.72 -7.65
N VAL A 75 9.92 6.50 -7.57
CA VAL A 75 10.53 5.47 -6.74
C VAL A 75 10.40 5.80 -5.25
N VAL A 76 9.93 4.83 -4.47
CA VAL A 76 9.88 4.88 -3.00
C VAL A 76 11.00 4.03 -2.41
N SER A 77 11.19 2.80 -2.91
CA SER A 77 12.27 1.91 -2.49
C SER A 77 12.63 0.91 -3.57
N ILE A 78 13.87 0.45 -3.55
CA ILE A 78 14.39 -0.61 -4.44
C ILE A 78 14.98 -1.68 -3.54
N LYS A 79 14.63 -2.96 -3.79
CA LYS A 79 15.16 -4.13 -3.09
C LYS A 79 15.56 -5.18 -4.12
N GLU A 80 16.64 -5.87 -3.84
CA GLU A 80 17.06 -7.09 -4.53
C GLU A 80 16.41 -8.32 -3.85
N ASP A 81 16.22 -9.38 -4.58
CA ASP A 81 15.80 -10.67 -4.05
C ASP A 81 16.97 -11.43 -3.41
N CYS A 82 16.73 -12.67 -2.96
CA CYS A 82 17.70 -13.42 -2.15
C CYS A 82 18.93 -13.92 -2.94
N ASP A 83 18.84 -14.05 -4.28
CA ASP A 83 19.93 -14.48 -5.16
C ASP A 83 20.38 -13.38 -6.16
N GLU A 84 19.98 -12.13 -5.87
CA GLU A 84 20.50 -10.90 -6.49
C GLU A 84 20.25 -10.80 -8.00
N ASP A 85 19.19 -11.44 -8.52
CA ASP A 85 18.89 -11.48 -9.95
C ASP A 85 17.53 -10.84 -10.32
N THR A 86 16.76 -10.35 -9.33
CA THR A 86 15.45 -9.69 -9.52
C THR A 86 15.34 -8.46 -8.62
N LEU A 87 14.72 -7.41 -9.13
CA LEU A 87 14.43 -6.19 -8.36
C LEU A 87 12.94 -6.08 -8.04
N LEU A 88 12.63 -5.76 -6.79
CA LEU A 88 11.34 -5.24 -6.37
C LEU A 88 11.46 -3.72 -6.19
N ILE A 89 10.77 -2.96 -7.03
CA ILE A 89 10.75 -1.50 -6.98
C ILE A 89 9.35 -1.04 -6.54
N LYS A 90 9.28 -0.48 -5.33
CA LYS A 90 8.05 0.16 -4.87
C LYS A 90 7.99 1.60 -5.35
N VAL A 91 6.83 1.99 -5.87
CA VAL A 91 6.62 3.29 -6.51
C VAL A 91 5.33 3.96 -6.05
N ASN A 92 5.27 5.29 -6.22
CA ASN A 92 4.02 6.04 -6.25
C ASN A 92 3.73 6.37 -7.72
N PRO A 93 2.76 5.71 -8.38
CA PRO A 93 2.37 6.04 -9.75
C PRO A 93 1.68 7.40 -9.80
N VAL A 94 1.92 8.17 -10.88
CA VAL A 94 1.25 9.47 -11.11
C VAL A 94 -0.14 9.28 -11.73
N GLY A 95 -0.37 8.14 -12.41
CA GLY A 95 -1.62 7.79 -13.07
C GLY A 95 -1.57 6.37 -13.61
N GLU A 96 -2.39 6.09 -14.60
CA GLU A 96 -2.50 4.79 -15.26
C GLU A 96 -1.14 4.28 -15.75
N VAL A 97 -0.82 3.04 -15.39
CA VAL A 97 0.50 2.47 -15.71
C VAL A 97 0.53 1.85 -17.09
N CYS A 98 -0.56 1.21 -17.52
CA CYS A 98 -0.63 0.59 -18.82
C CYS A 98 -0.87 1.61 -19.93
N HIS A 99 -0.31 1.38 -21.12
CA HIS A 99 -0.56 2.19 -22.31
C HIS A 99 -2.00 2.05 -22.86
N THR A 100 -2.76 1.07 -22.38
CA THR A 100 -4.17 0.86 -22.72
C THR A 100 -5.14 1.63 -21.83
N GLY A 101 -4.63 2.42 -20.86
CA GLY A 101 -5.47 3.16 -19.91
C GLY A 101 -5.87 2.35 -18.67
N SER A 102 -5.21 1.24 -18.38
CA SER A 102 -5.44 0.47 -17.15
C SER A 102 -4.41 0.84 -16.07
N ASP A 103 -4.82 0.72 -14.81
CA ASP A 103 -3.94 0.97 -13.65
C ASP A 103 -2.72 0.04 -13.63
N THR A 104 -2.88 -1.18 -14.11
CA THR A 104 -1.79 -2.18 -14.19
C THR A 104 -1.67 -2.77 -15.60
N CYS A 105 -0.49 -3.32 -15.93
CA CYS A 105 -0.30 -4.08 -17.17
C CYS A 105 -1.04 -5.43 -17.17
N PHE A 106 -1.62 -5.82 -16.05
CA PHE A 106 -2.39 -7.05 -15.87
C PHE A 106 -3.91 -6.80 -15.91
N GLN A 107 -4.33 -5.57 -16.23
CA GLN A 107 -5.72 -5.11 -16.30
C GLN A 107 -6.47 -5.20 -14.95
N GLU A 108 -5.74 -5.16 -13.85
CA GLU A 108 -6.30 -5.11 -12.51
C GLU A 108 -6.41 -3.66 -12.03
N VAL A 109 -7.41 -3.40 -11.19
CA VAL A 109 -7.62 -2.09 -10.58
C VAL A 109 -6.64 -1.92 -9.40
N ASN A 110 -5.94 -0.79 -9.36
CA ASN A 110 -5.04 -0.46 -8.27
C ASN A 110 -5.79 0.28 -7.15
N ARG A 111 -6.38 -0.48 -6.22
CA ARG A 111 -7.12 0.04 -5.06
C ARG A 111 -6.41 -0.27 -3.76
N ASP A 112 -6.55 0.63 -2.80
CA ASP A 112 -6.04 0.46 -1.43
C ASP A 112 -7.01 -0.40 -0.59
N ASP A 113 -7.24 -1.63 -1.04
CA ASP A 113 -8.10 -2.59 -0.32
C ASP A 113 -7.41 -3.15 0.94
N ALA A 114 -6.13 -2.85 1.13
CA ALA A 114 -5.34 -3.29 2.29
C ALA A 114 -5.33 -2.29 3.45
N PHE A 115 -5.86 -1.06 3.28
CA PHE A 115 -5.75 0.01 4.27
C PHE A 115 -6.27 -0.38 5.66
N LEU A 116 -7.37 -1.10 5.76
CA LEU A 116 -7.90 -1.53 7.06
C LEU A 116 -6.93 -2.47 7.79
N TYR A 117 -6.25 -3.38 7.08
CA TYR A 117 -5.20 -4.22 7.69
C TYR A 117 -3.98 -3.41 8.12
N ASP A 118 -3.64 -2.34 7.41
CA ASP A 118 -2.59 -1.42 7.81
C ASP A 118 -3.01 -0.61 9.04
N LEU A 119 -4.27 -0.20 9.11
CA LEU A 119 -4.85 0.49 10.27
C LEU A 119 -4.81 -0.41 11.51
N GLU A 120 -5.18 -1.70 11.38
CA GLU A 120 -5.06 -2.68 12.48
C GLU A 120 -3.63 -2.73 13.03
N ARG A 121 -2.61 -2.76 12.15
CA ARG A 121 -1.19 -2.77 12.57
C ARG A 121 -0.81 -1.50 13.32
N VAL A 122 -1.28 -0.33 12.86
CA VAL A 122 -1.06 0.95 13.53
C VAL A 122 -1.71 0.96 14.91
N ILE A 123 -2.95 0.48 15.03
CA ILE A 123 -3.69 0.39 16.29
C ILE A 123 -2.96 -0.54 17.28
N LEU A 124 -2.50 -1.70 16.80
CA LEU A 124 -1.75 -2.66 17.61
C LEU A 124 -0.41 -2.06 18.10
N ASP A 125 0.32 -1.33 17.25
CA ASP A 125 1.55 -0.65 17.66
C ASP A 125 1.27 0.41 18.73
N ARG A 126 0.18 1.18 18.62
CA ARG A 126 -0.24 2.17 19.61
C ARG A 126 -0.67 1.56 20.94
N LYS A 127 -1.22 0.34 20.94
CA LYS A 127 -1.49 -0.46 22.15
C LYS A 127 -0.19 -0.87 22.84
N ASN A 128 0.79 -1.37 22.09
CA ASN A 128 2.02 -1.95 22.62
C ASN A 128 3.08 -0.88 22.96
N LYS A 129 3.10 0.24 22.22
CA LYS A 129 4.01 1.36 22.40
C LYS A 129 3.24 2.67 22.54
N PRO A 130 2.60 2.92 23.69
CA PRO A 130 1.73 4.07 23.84
C PRO A 130 2.52 5.38 23.80
N HIS A 131 2.20 6.24 22.84
CA HIS A 131 2.66 7.62 22.79
C HIS A 131 1.73 8.53 23.61
N THR A 132 2.27 9.43 24.40
CA THR A 132 1.52 10.31 25.33
C THR A 132 0.46 11.19 24.66
N LYS A 133 0.59 11.46 23.35
CA LYS A 133 -0.36 12.27 22.57
C LYS A 133 -1.30 11.44 21.66
N SER A 134 -1.31 10.12 21.78
CA SER A 134 -2.11 9.26 20.91
C SER A 134 -3.52 9.07 21.48
N TYR A 135 -4.54 9.43 20.71
CA TYR A 135 -5.96 9.13 21.03
C TYR A 135 -6.20 7.64 21.22
N THR A 136 -5.70 6.80 20.27
CA THR A 136 -5.79 5.35 20.35
C THR A 136 -5.21 4.80 21.66
N ALA A 137 -4.00 5.26 22.04
CA ALA A 137 -3.38 4.86 23.30
C ALA A 137 -4.23 5.27 24.52
N SER A 138 -4.89 6.44 24.46
CA SER A 138 -5.79 6.90 25.52
C SER A 138 -7.02 6.01 25.68
N LEU A 139 -7.56 5.47 24.58
CA LEU A 139 -8.68 4.50 24.60
C LEU A 139 -8.28 3.21 25.30
N PHE A 140 -7.13 2.64 24.96
CA PHE A 140 -6.63 1.43 25.64
C PHE A 140 -6.40 1.67 27.13
N LYS A 141 -5.90 2.84 27.52
CA LYS A 141 -5.73 3.22 28.93
C LYS A 141 -7.06 3.32 29.67
N LYS A 142 -8.15 3.78 29.01
CA LYS A 142 -9.50 3.88 29.61
C LYS A 142 -10.18 2.50 29.71
N GLY A 143 -9.69 1.50 29.01
CA GLY A 143 -10.14 0.12 29.09
C GLY A 143 -11.31 -0.24 28.20
N ILE A 144 -11.65 -1.53 28.25
CA ILE A 144 -12.60 -2.17 27.31
C ILE A 144 -14.01 -1.53 27.34
N ASN A 145 -14.48 -1.11 28.51
CA ASN A 145 -15.80 -0.52 28.63
C ASN A 145 -15.92 0.80 27.83
N LYS A 146 -14.89 1.64 27.86
CA LYS A 146 -14.89 2.90 27.09
C LYS A 146 -14.74 2.63 25.59
N ILE A 147 -13.94 1.62 25.20
CA ILE A 147 -13.80 1.21 23.81
C ILE A 147 -15.15 0.71 23.26
N ALA A 148 -15.81 -0.19 24.00
CA ALA A 148 -17.12 -0.73 23.59
C ALA A 148 -18.20 0.37 23.57
N GLN A 149 -18.18 1.31 24.52
CA GLN A 149 -19.07 2.46 24.52
C GLN A 149 -18.90 3.28 23.24
N LYS A 150 -17.67 3.54 22.79
CA LYS A 150 -17.41 4.29 21.55
C LYS A 150 -17.99 3.58 20.32
N VAL A 151 -17.81 2.28 20.18
CA VAL A 151 -18.45 1.53 19.08
C VAL A 151 -19.97 1.73 19.07
N GLY A 152 -20.62 1.71 20.25
CA GLY A 152 -22.07 1.94 20.36
C GLY A 152 -22.46 3.39 19.99
N GLU A 153 -21.70 4.38 20.44
CA GLU A 153 -21.92 5.80 20.10
C GLU A 153 -21.87 5.98 18.58
N GLU A 154 -20.78 5.59 17.93
CA GLU A 154 -20.58 5.74 16.47
C GLU A 154 -21.62 4.96 15.65
N ALA A 155 -22.03 3.78 16.11
CA ALA A 155 -23.10 3.03 15.45
C ALA A 155 -24.43 3.78 15.46
N VAL A 156 -24.76 4.46 16.55
CA VAL A 156 -25.96 5.30 16.64
C VAL A 156 -25.85 6.53 15.74
N GLU A 157 -24.69 7.18 15.70
CA GLU A 157 -24.42 8.33 14.85
C GLU A 157 -24.54 7.98 13.36
N VAL A 158 -24.00 6.85 12.93
CA VAL A 158 -24.21 6.32 11.56
C VAL A 158 -25.71 6.14 11.24
N VAL A 159 -26.50 5.62 12.17
CA VAL A 159 -27.97 5.42 11.97
C VAL A 159 -28.70 6.76 11.87
N ILE A 160 -28.28 7.79 12.62
CA ILE A 160 -28.83 9.13 12.56
C ILE A 160 -28.53 9.76 11.20
N GLU A 161 -27.27 9.80 10.81
CA GLU A 161 -26.82 10.41 9.56
C GLU A 161 -27.32 9.66 8.29
N ALA A 162 -27.61 8.37 8.41
CA ALA A 162 -28.23 7.59 7.31
C ALA A 162 -29.63 8.06 6.93
N LYS A 163 -30.29 8.87 7.76
CA LYS A 163 -31.64 9.40 7.49
C LYS A 163 -31.62 10.75 6.81
N ASP A 164 -30.48 11.42 6.83
CA ASP A 164 -30.27 12.74 6.25
C ASP A 164 -29.52 12.63 4.92
N ASP A 165 -29.68 13.64 4.05
CA ASP A 165 -29.03 13.66 2.74
C ASP A 165 -27.56 14.17 2.79
N ASN A 166 -26.96 14.29 3.99
CA ASN A 166 -25.61 14.75 4.16
C ASN A 166 -24.60 13.60 4.05
N ARG A 167 -24.19 13.33 2.81
CA ARG A 167 -23.25 12.25 2.51
C ARG A 167 -21.91 12.35 3.27
N ASP A 168 -21.39 13.57 3.50
CA ASP A 168 -20.09 13.77 4.14
C ASP A 168 -20.15 13.44 5.63
N LEU A 169 -21.21 13.82 6.32
CA LEU A 169 -21.42 13.43 7.72
C LEU A 169 -21.56 11.91 7.84
N PHE A 170 -22.42 11.29 7.02
CA PHE A 170 -22.58 9.84 7.02
C PHE A 170 -21.26 9.08 6.81
N LEU A 171 -20.39 9.54 5.87
CA LEU A 171 -19.10 8.93 5.63
C LEU A 171 -18.13 9.08 6.81
N ASN A 172 -18.15 10.22 7.50
CA ASN A 172 -17.32 10.44 8.68
C ASN A 172 -17.71 9.50 9.82
N GLU A 173 -19.01 9.40 10.13
CA GLU A 173 -19.49 8.52 11.21
C GLU A 173 -19.26 7.03 10.87
N ALA A 174 -19.43 6.65 9.60
CA ALA A 174 -19.11 5.30 9.16
C ALA A 174 -17.61 4.98 9.29
N ALA A 175 -16.73 5.95 9.01
CA ALA A 175 -15.28 5.79 9.20
C ALA A 175 -14.93 5.67 10.70
N ASP A 176 -15.55 6.48 11.56
CA ASP A 176 -15.34 6.43 13.01
C ASP A 176 -15.84 5.11 13.60
N LEU A 177 -16.98 4.58 13.13
CA LEU A 177 -17.45 3.27 13.52
C LEU A 177 -16.46 2.17 13.15
N LEU A 178 -15.94 2.15 11.92
CA LEU A 178 -14.95 1.17 11.48
C LEU A 178 -13.67 1.27 12.33
N TYR A 179 -13.19 2.48 12.56
CA TYR A 179 -12.00 2.72 13.39
C TYR A 179 -12.18 2.20 14.82
N HIS A 180 -13.30 2.54 15.49
CA HIS A 180 -13.55 2.10 16.87
C HIS A 180 -13.82 0.59 16.96
N LEU A 181 -14.42 -0.01 15.92
CA LEU A 181 -14.55 -1.46 15.82
C LEU A 181 -13.18 -2.13 15.75
N GLU A 182 -12.25 -1.64 14.93
CA GLU A 182 -10.89 -2.18 14.89
C GLU A 182 -10.15 -2.03 16.22
N VAL A 183 -10.29 -0.89 16.91
CA VAL A 183 -9.74 -0.73 18.28
C VAL A 183 -10.30 -1.77 19.23
N LEU A 184 -11.61 -2.09 19.12
CA LEU A 184 -12.26 -3.12 19.94
C LEU A 184 -11.72 -4.52 19.60
N LEU A 185 -11.58 -4.86 18.32
CA LEU A 185 -11.00 -6.12 17.89
C LEU A 185 -9.58 -6.32 18.46
N VAL A 186 -8.72 -5.33 18.30
CA VAL A 186 -7.36 -5.34 18.86
C VAL A 186 -7.38 -5.43 20.38
N ALA A 187 -8.32 -4.76 21.07
CA ALA A 187 -8.48 -4.87 22.52
C ALA A 187 -8.81 -6.29 22.95
N LYS A 188 -9.65 -7.00 22.20
CA LYS A 188 -10.06 -8.39 22.39
C LYS A 188 -9.04 -9.42 21.93
N GLY A 189 -7.95 -9.00 21.25
CA GLY A 189 -6.96 -9.90 20.66
C GLY A 189 -7.47 -10.65 19.41
N VAL A 190 -8.51 -10.13 18.76
CA VAL A 190 -9.08 -10.66 17.51
C VAL A 190 -8.50 -9.88 16.33
N LYS A 191 -8.14 -10.57 15.26
CA LYS A 191 -7.66 -9.96 14.02
C LYS A 191 -8.83 -9.63 13.09
N LEU A 192 -8.72 -8.54 12.33
CA LEU A 192 -9.68 -8.19 11.30
C LEU A 192 -9.87 -9.34 10.30
N GLN A 193 -8.79 -10.05 9.94
CA GLN A 193 -8.84 -11.22 9.07
C GLN A 193 -9.84 -12.30 9.55
N GLU A 194 -9.93 -12.55 10.86
CA GLU A 194 -10.86 -13.54 11.42
C GLU A 194 -12.32 -13.14 11.18
N VAL A 195 -12.62 -11.84 11.28
CA VAL A 195 -13.96 -11.30 10.97
C VAL A 195 -14.26 -11.42 9.47
N VAL A 196 -13.30 -11.10 8.63
CA VAL A 196 -13.41 -11.21 7.16
C VAL A 196 -13.64 -12.67 6.74
N GLU A 197 -12.98 -13.63 7.37
CA GLU A 197 -13.18 -15.06 7.11
C GLU A 197 -14.61 -15.53 7.45
N ILE A 198 -15.15 -15.06 8.57
CA ILE A 198 -16.56 -15.35 8.91
C ILE A 198 -17.52 -14.79 7.86
N LEU A 199 -17.28 -13.55 7.40
CA LEU A 199 -18.10 -12.95 6.33
C LEU A 199 -17.99 -13.72 5.02
N ARG A 200 -16.77 -14.14 4.64
CA ARG A 200 -16.51 -14.92 3.43
C ARG A 200 -17.26 -16.24 3.47
N ASN A 201 -17.16 -16.99 4.57
CA ASN A 201 -17.86 -18.28 4.74
C ASN A 201 -19.38 -18.19 4.76
N ARG A 202 -19.95 -17.00 4.94
CA ARG A 202 -21.39 -16.75 4.84
C ARG A 202 -21.88 -16.45 3.42
N HIS A 203 -20.94 -16.22 2.50
CA HIS A 203 -21.23 -15.90 1.09
C HIS A 203 -20.92 -17.06 0.13
N GLU A 204 -20.38 -18.17 0.63
CA GLU A 204 -20.27 -19.46 -0.07
C GLU A 204 -21.52 -20.31 0.19
#